data_c8dfe9f6f9c6236f7847b692021cb1d7
#
_entry.id   c8dfe9f6f9c6236f7847b692021cb1d7
#
_cell.length_a   1.000
_cell.length_b   1.000
_cell.length_c   1.000
_cell.angle_alpha   90.00
_cell.angle_beta   90.00
_cell.angle_gamma   90.00
#
_symmetry.space_group_name_H-M   'P 1'
#
loop_
_entity.id
_entity.type
_entity.pdbx_description
1 polymer ?
#
loop_
_entity_poly.entity_id
_entity_poly.type
_entity_poly.pdbx_seq_one_letter_code
_entity_poly.pdbx_strand_id
1 'polypeptide(L)'
;MTRADLVVRMAQAAGWTKAATERGLRATLGAMRTALKRGETVTLVGFGTFSVARRRTRTMRNPRTGQTVTVTGRIPRFKPSKELRQAVR
;
A
#
# COMPACT_ATOMS: atom_id res chain seq x y z
N MET A 1 -10.40 0.91 12.62
CA MET A 1 -10.64 2.05 11.72
C MET A 1 -10.72 1.57 10.30
N THR A 2 -11.78 1.89 9.62
CA THR A 2 -11.99 1.53 8.22
C THR A 2 -11.69 2.73 7.32
N ARG A 3 -11.75 2.52 6.00
CA ARG A 3 -11.63 3.61 5.03
C ARG A 3 -12.72 4.67 5.21
N ALA A 4 -13.95 4.23 5.52
CA ALA A 4 -15.05 5.14 5.79
C ALA A 4 -14.78 6.02 7.03
N ASP A 5 -14.25 5.43 8.09
CA ASP A 5 -13.85 6.17 9.30
C ASP A 5 -12.73 7.17 9.00
N LEU A 6 -11.77 6.79 8.17
CA LEU A 6 -10.68 7.66 7.76
C LEU A 6 -11.21 8.87 6.98
N VAL A 7 -12.16 8.66 6.06
CA VAL A 7 -12.80 9.74 5.30
C VAL A 7 -13.47 10.75 6.22
N VAL A 8 -14.19 10.27 7.24
CA VAL A 8 -14.85 11.16 8.22
C VAL A 8 -13.81 12.01 8.94
N ARG A 9 -12.74 11.42 9.42
CA ARG A 9 -11.69 12.15 10.15
C ARG A 9 -10.95 13.14 9.26
N MET A 10 -10.67 12.76 8.02
CA MET A 10 -10.04 13.64 7.04
C MET A 10 -10.92 14.83 6.69
N ALA A 11 -12.21 14.59 6.45
CA ALA A 11 -13.17 15.64 6.13
C ALA A 11 -13.27 16.66 7.27
N GLN A 12 -13.33 16.20 8.51
CA GLN A 12 -13.35 17.07 9.69
C GLN A 12 -12.07 17.87 9.83
N ALA A 13 -10.92 17.25 9.68
CA ALA A 13 -9.62 17.90 9.83
C ALA A 13 -9.37 18.96 8.75
N ALA A 14 -9.79 18.68 7.52
CA ALA A 14 -9.56 19.57 6.37
C ALA A 14 -10.69 20.57 6.13
N GLY A 15 -11.85 20.38 6.76
CA GLY A 15 -13.03 21.20 6.50
C GLY A 15 -13.66 20.91 5.15
N TRP A 16 -13.53 19.68 4.64
CA TRP A 16 -14.06 19.25 3.36
C TRP A 16 -15.35 18.45 3.51
N THR A 17 -16.10 18.34 2.42
CA THR A 17 -17.24 17.41 2.38
C THR A 17 -16.75 15.98 2.35
N LYS A 18 -17.58 15.03 2.81
CA LYS A 18 -17.26 13.61 2.73
C LYS A 18 -17.03 13.15 1.29
N ALA A 19 -17.88 13.62 0.37
CA ALA A 19 -17.80 13.25 -1.05
C ALA A 19 -16.47 13.70 -1.68
N ALA A 20 -16.06 14.95 -1.44
CA ALA A 20 -14.78 15.47 -1.93
C ALA A 20 -13.60 14.73 -1.32
N THR A 21 -13.66 14.45 -0.02
CA THR A 21 -12.62 13.72 0.70
C THR A 21 -12.47 12.30 0.19
N GLU A 22 -13.57 11.61 -0.05
CA GLU A 22 -13.55 10.26 -0.59
C GLU A 22 -12.94 10.21 -1.98
N ARG A 23 -13.29 11.17 -2.85
CA ARG A 23 -12.68 11.27 -4.18
C ARG A 23 -11.18 11.51 -4.10
N GLY A 24 -10.75 12.40 -3.21
CA GLY A 24 -9.33 12.68 -2.98
C GLY A 24 -8.56 11.47 -2.49
N LEU A 25 -9.11 10.75 -1.51
CA LEU A 25 -8.50 9.54 -0.98
C LEU A 25 -8.40 8.45 -2.05
N ARG A 26 -9.48 8.25 -2.82
CA ARG A 26 -9.50 7.28 -3.91
C ARG A 26 -8.45 7.61 -4.97
N ALA A 27 -8.34 8.88 -5.35
CA ALA A 27 -7.34 9.35 -6.30
C ALA A 27 -5.91 9.11 -5.78
N THR A 28 -5.67 9.42 -4.51
CA THR A 28 -4.37 9.20 -3.86
C THR A 28 -3.99 7.73 -3.84
N LEU A 29 -4.88 6.86 -3.39
CA LEU A 29 -4.63 5.42 -3.35
C LEU A 29 -4.45 4.84 -4.74
N GLY A 30 -5.21 5.32 -5.72
CA GLY A 30 -5.08 4.91 -7.12
C GLY A 30 -3.74 5.30 -7.72
N ALA A 31 -3.27 6.53 -7.46
CA ALA A 31 -1.97 7.00 -7.91
C ALA A 31 -0.82 6.20 -7.30
N MET A 32 -0.92 5.92 -5.99
CA MET A 32 0.07 5.09 -5.29
C MET A 32 0.12 3.67 -5.84
N ARG A 33 -1.05 3.07 -6.07
CA ARG A 33 -1.15 1.74 -6.66
C ARG A 33 -0.51 1.68 -8.03
N THR A 34 -0.78 2.67 -8.88
CA THR A 34 -0.19 2.76 -10.23
C THR A 34 1.33 2.90 -10.17
N ALA A 35 1.83 3.75 -9.29
CA ALA A 35 3.27 3.93 -9.10
C ALA A 35 3.95 2.63 -8.67
N LEU A 36 3.39 1.95 -7.67
CA LEU A 36 3.92 0.68 -7.18
C LEU A 36 3.86 -0.43 -8.24
N LYS A 37 2.80 -0.43 -9.05
CA LYS A 37 2.66 -1.38 -10.17
C LYS A 37 3.78 -1.21 -11.19
N ARG A 38 4.28 0.02 -11.38
CA ARG A 38 5.42 0.34 -12.24
C ARG A 38 6.77 0.09 -11.58
N GLY A 39 6.79 -0.33 -10.33
CA GLY A 39 8.02 -0.52 -9.56
C GLY A 39 8.59 0.76 -8.97
N GLU A 40 7.83 1.85 -9.00
CA GLU A 40 8.25 3.11 -8.40
C GLU A 40 8.08 3.08 -6.88
N THR A 41 8.96 3.79 -6.19
CA THR A 41 8.87 3.96 -4.73
C THR A 41 8.05 5.19 -4.42
N VAL A 42 7.12 5.08 -3.47
CA VAL A 42 6.28 6.19 -3.00
C VAL A 42 6.71 6.58 -1.60
N THR A 43 7.27 7.76 -1.45
CA THR A 43 7.71 8.29 -0.15
C THR A 43 6.78 9.38 0.32
N LEU A 44 6.20 9.17 1.51
CA LEU A 44 5.39 10.17 2.21
C LEU A 44 6.21 10.69 3.38
N VAL A 45 6.71 11.91 3.24
CA VAL A 45 7.58 12.53 4.24
C VAL A 45 6.91 12.56 5.60
N GLY A 46 7.61 12.10 6.63
CA GLY A 46 7.08 12.03 8.00
C GLY A 46 6.17 10.84 8.27
N PHE A 47 5.83 10.05 7.26
CA PHE A 47 4.96 8.88 7.40
C PHE A 47 5.70 7.57 7.11
N GLY A 48 6.19 7.42 5.90
CA GLY A 48 6.91 6.21 5.51
C GLY A 48 7.08 6.07 4.02
N THR A 49 7.63 4.95 3.62
CA THR A 49 7.95 4.65 2.22
C THR A 49 7.28 3.34 1.81
N PHE A 50 6.56 3.40 0.71
CA PHE A 50 5.98 2.22 0.06
C PHE A 50 6.88 1.82 -1.10
N SER A 51 7.23 0.55 -1.16
CA SER A 51 8.08 0.01 -2.21
C SER A 51 7.61 -1.38 -2.62
N VAL A 52 8.18 -1.88 -3.69
CA VAL A 52 7.88 -3.23 -4.19
C VAL A 52 9.16 -4.03 -4.17
N ALA A 53 9.13 -5.16 -3.48
CA ALA A 53 10.24 -6.11 -3.46
C ALA A 53 9.93 -7.27 -4.40
N ARG A 54 10.96 -7.74 -5.12
CA ARG A 54 10.82 -8.96 -5.90
C ARG A 54 10.82 -10.17 -4.99
N ARG A 55 9.83 -11.01 -5.14
CA ARG A 55 9.84 -12.33 -4.53
C ARG A 55 10.85 -13.22 -5.25
N ARG A 56 11.59 -14.01 -4.47
CA ARG A 56 12.40 -15.08 -5.01
C ARG A 56 11.51 -16.02 -5.83
N THR A 57 11.97 -16.39 -7.00
CA THR A 57 11.31 -17.41 -7.79
C THR A 57 11.26 -18.71 -7.00
N ARG A 58 10.05 -19.17 -6.69
CA ARG A 58 9.84 -20.44 -5.99
C ARG A 58 9.30 -21.47 -6.95
N THR A 59 9.93 -22.64 -6.93
CA THR A 59 9.43 -23.81 -7.61
C THR A 59 8.59 -24.60 -6.61
N MET A 60 7.29 -24.72 -6.88
CA MET A 60 6.37 -25.47 -6.04
C MET A 60 5.87 -26.69 -6.81
N ARG A 61 5.87 -27.84 -6.15
CA ARG A 61 5.33 -29.09 -6.72
C ARG A 61 3.88 -29.23 -6.28
N ASN A 62 2.99 -29.39 -7.25
CA ASN A 62 1.60 -29.66 -6.97
C ASN A 62 1.46 -31.13 -6.52
N PRO A 63 1.05 -31.41 -5.26
CA PRO A 63 0.94 -32.78 -4.74
C PRO A 63 -0.14 -33.61 -5.45
N ARG A 64 -1.10 -32.98 -6.15
CA ARG A 64 -2.16 -33.67 -6.87
C ARG A 64 -1.73 -34.19 -8.23
N THR A 65 -0.97 -33.38 -8.97
CA THR A 65 -0.62 -33.67 -10.37
C THR A 65 0.85 -33.96 -10.56
N GLY A 66 1.67 -33.70 -9.55
CA GLY A 66 3.12 -33.81 -9.66
C GLY A 66 3.77 -32.74 -10.54
N GLN A 67 2.97 -31.77 -11.04
CA GLN A 67 3.48 -30.69 -11.86
C GLN A 67 4.24 -29.67 -11.02
N THR A 68 5.32 -29.17 -11.61
CA THR A 68 6.15 -28.13 -11.03
C THR A 68 5.63 -26.76 -11.50
N VAL A 69 5.26 -25.89 -10.55
CA VAL A 69 4.81 -24.53 -10.85
C VAL A 69 5.87 -23.54 -10.36
N THR A 70 6.30 -22.68 -11.26
CA THR A 70 7.23 -21.59 -10.92
C THR A 70 6.40 -20.35 -10.57
N VAL A 71 6.51 -19.89 -9.31
CA VAL A 71 5.82 -18.69 -8.85
C VAL A 71 6.82 -17.55 -8.74
N THR A 72 6.65 -16.54 -9.59
CA THR A 72 7.40 -15.28 -9.52
C THR A 72 6.41 -14.19 -9.18
N GLY A 73 6.67 -13.42 -8.14
CA GLY A 73 5.77 -12.34 -7.70
C GLY A 73 6.50 -11.16 -7.11
N ARG A 74 5.81 -10.04 -7.04
CA ARG A 74 6.27 -8.84 -6.34
C ARG A 74 5.44 -8.63 -5.09
N ILE A 75 6.08 -8.19 -4.02
CA ILE A 75 5.42 -7.94 -2.74
C ILE A 75 5.50 -6.47 -2.43
N PRO A 76 4.37 -5.79 -2.19
CA PRO A 76 4.41 -4.44 -1.67
C PRO A 76 4.93 -4.44 -0.24
N ARG A 77 5.76 -3.48 0.10
CA ARG A 77 6.33 -3.30 1.43
C ARG A 77 6.13 -1.88 1.89
N PHE A 78 5.94 -1.74 3.20
CA PHE A 78 5.86 -0.43 3.84
C PHE A 78 6.95 -0.35 4.90
N LYS A 79 7.80 0.69 4.80
CA LYS A 79 8.79 1.02 5.81
C LYS A 79 8.35 2.31 6.51
N PRO A 80 7.99 2.25 7.79
CA PRO A 80 7.60 3.45 8.52
C PRO A 80 8.76 4.41 8.69
N SER A 81 8.46 5.71 8.70
CA SER A 81 9.46 6.74 8.99
C SER A 81 9.81 6.72 10.49
N LYS A 82 10.93 7.37 10.82
CA LYS A 82 11.32 7.55 12.22
C LYS A 82 10.23 8.29 13.01
N GLU A 83 9.65 9.31 12.41
CA GLU A 83 8.59 10.11 13.02
C GLU A 83 7.33 9.27 13.31
N LEU A 84 6.94 8.42 12.38
CA LEU A 84 5.79 7.53 12.59
C LEU A 84 6.06 6.51 13.69
N ARG A 85 7.25 5.93 13.71
CA ARG A 85 7.65 4.98 14.76
C ARG A 85 7.64 5.62 16.14
N GLN A 86 8.05 6.88 16.24
CA GLN A 86 8.03 7.62 17.50
C GLN A 86 6.60 7.97 17.90
N ALA A 87 5.73 8.29 16.96
CA ALA A 87 4.34 8.65 17.24
C ALA A 87 3.52 7.50 17.85
N VAL A 88 3.82 6.26 17.48
CA VAL A 88 3.09 5.07 17.97
C VAL A 88 3.78 4.35 19.12
N ARG A 89 4.82 4.89 19.62
CA ARG A 89 5.66 4.32 20.66
C ARG A 89 5.00 4.24 22.03
#